data_136468787ff562f838dba854a2ebb2cd
#
_entry.id   136468787ff562f838dba854a2ebb2cd
#
_cell.length_a   1.000
_cell.length_b   1.000
_cell.length_c   1.000
_cell.angle_alpha   90.00
_cell.angle_beta   90.00
_cell.angle_gamma   90.00
#
_symmetry.space_group_name_H-M   'P 1'
#
loop_
_entity.id
_entity.type
_entity.pdbx_description
1 polymer ?
#
loop_
_entity_poly.entity_id
_entity_poly.type
_entity_poly.pdbx_seq_one_letter_code
_entity_poly.pdbx_strand_id
1 'polypeptide(L)' 'AQKVVEEAGESAVAAAQGETEEVPQEVADLFYHTLVLLAASGTTPEAVWRELRKRRRG' A
#
# COMPACT_ATOMS: atom_id res chain seq x y z
N ALA A 1 0.94 6.82 -9.86
CA ALA A 1 2.11 6.52 -9.02
C ALA A 1 2.36 7.59 -7.96
N GLN A 2 2.08 8.85 -8.28
CA GLN A 2 2.27 9.94 -7.33
C GLN A 2 1.41 9.78 -6.08
N LYS A 3 0.16 9.36 -6.24
CA LYS A 3 -0.73 9.14 -5.11
C LYS A 3 -0.22 8.06 -4.16
N VAL A 4 0.34 6.99 -4.72
CA VAL A 4 0.89 5.92 -3.90
C VAL A 4 2.05 6.44 -3.04
N VAL A 5 2.93 7.23 -3.63
CA VAL A 5 4.07 7.81 -2.91
C VAL A 5 3.59 8.75 -1.81
N GLU A 6 2.62 9.61 -2.13
CA GLU A 6 2.08 10.56 -1.16
C GLU A 6 1.46 9.84 0.04
N GLU A 7 0.66 8.83 -0.23
CA GLU A 7 -0.06 8.13 0.84
C GLU A 7 0.85 7.23 1.66
N ALA A 8 1.88 6.67 1.05
CA ALA A 8 2.88 5.94 1.80
C ALA A 8 3.59 6.88 2.77
N GLY A 9 3.91 8.09 2.32
CA GLY A 9 4.52 9.11 3.18
C GLY A 9 3.58 9.52 4.30
N GLU A 10 2.31 9.76 4.00
CA GLU A 10 1.32 10.15 5.00
C GLU A 10 1.13 9.06 6.05
N SER A 11 1.12 7.79 5.62
CA SER A 11 1.00 6.68 6.56
C SER A 11 2.20 6.61 7.50
N ALA A 12 3.39 6.83 6.96
CA ALA A 12 4.61 6.82 7.76
C ALA A 12 4.64 7.96 8.76
N VAL A 13 4.21 9.16 8.36
CA VAL A 13 4.13 10.30 9.24
C VAL A 13 3.11 10.07 10.35
N ALA A 14 1.92 9.58 10.01
CA ALA A 14 0.88 9.31 10.98
C ALA A 14 1.36 8.30 12.02
N ALA A 15 2.01 7.25 11.59
CA ALA A 15 2.55 6.24 12.48
C ALA A 15 3.63 6.82 13.40
N ALA A 16 4.53 7.63 12.84
CA ALA A 16 5.60 8.25 13.60
C ALA A 16 5.09 9.22 14.66
N GLN A 17 3.96 9.86 14.40
CA GLN A 17 3.35 10.80 15.33
C GLN A 17 2.43 10.13 16.35
N GLY A 18 2.26 8.83 16.27
CA GLY A 18 1.40 8.09 17.17
C GLY A 18 -0.08 8.30 16.92
N GLU A 19 -0.45 8.70 15.72
CA GLU A 19 -1.83 8.95 15.34
C GLU A 19 -2.50 7.66 14.90
N THR A 20 -2.67 6.73 15.84
CA THR A 20 -3.12 5.38 15.55
C THR A 20 -4.50 5.31 14.90
N GLU A 21 -5.35 6.30 15.14
CA GLU A 21 -6.69 6.33 14.54
C GLU A 21 -6.63 6.67 13.05
N GLU A 22 -5.62 7.41 12.63
CA GLU A 22 -5.47 7.83 11.24
C GLU A 22 -4.74 6.80 10.39
N VAL A 23 -3.91 5.97 11.01
CA VAL A 23 -3.12 5.00 10.26
C VAL A 23 -3.98 4.06 9.42
N PRO A 24 -5.08 3.46 9.94
CA PRO A 24 -5.90 2.59 9.10
C PRO A 24 -6.50 3.30 7.90
N GLN A 25 -6.90 4.55 8.06
CA GLN A 25 -7.46 5.33 6.96
C GLN A 25 -6.42 5.59 5.88
N GLU A 26 -5.22 6.00 6.30
CA GLU A 26 -4.14 6.28 5.37
C GLU A 26 -3.70 5.01 4.64
N VAL A 27 -3.62 3.90 5.36
CA VAL A 27 -3.25 2.62 4.76
C VAL A 27 -4.34 2.13 3.79
N ALA A 28 -5.61 2.36 4.13
CA ALA A 28 -6.71 2.00 3.23
C ALA A 28 -6.61 2.77 1.92
N ASP A 29 -6.31 4.06 1.99
CA ASP A 29 -6.13 4.89 0.80
C ASP A 29 -4.94 4.40 -0.02
N LEU A 30 -3.86 4.03 0.66
CA LEU A 30 -2.69 3.48 0.00
C LEU A 30 -3.02 2.18 -0.73
N PHE A 31 -3.76 1.29 -0.09
CA PHE A 31 -4.19 0.04 -0.71
C PHE A 31 -5.05 0.31 -1.94
N TYR A 32 -5.99 1.25 -1.83
CA TYR A 32 -6.87 1.58 -2.94
C TYR A 32 -6.05 2.06 -4.15
N HIS A 33 -5.16 3.01 -3.93
CA HIS A 33 -4.37 3.55 -5.03
C HIS A 33 -3.34 2.56 -5.57
N THR A 34 -2.88 1.64 -4.72
CA THR A 34 -2.01 0.55 -5.16
C THR A 34 -2.76 -0.39 -6.10
N LEU A 35 -4.03 -0.70 -5.78
CA LEU A 35 -4.86 -1.52 -6.66
C LEU A 35 -5.09 -0.85 -8.01
N VAL A 36 -5.33 0.47 -8.00
CA VAL A 36 -5.48 1.24 -9.23
C VAL A 36 -4.19 1.17 -10.05
N LEU A 37 -3.05 1.31 -9.39
CA LEU A 37 -1.76 1.23 -10.06
C LEU A 37 -1.55 -0.13 -10.73
N LEU A 38 -1.89 -1.21 -10.04
CA LEU A 38 -1.77 -2.55 -10.60
C LEU A 38 -2.64 -2.71 -11.84
N ALA A 39 -3.89 -2.27 -11.76
CA ALA A 39 -4.81 -2.34 -12.88
C ALA A 39 -4.29 -1.54 -14.08
N ALA A 40 -3.81 -0.34 -13.82
CA ALA A 40 -3.27 0.52 -14.88
C ALA A 40 -2.00 -0.07 -15.51
N SER A 41 -1.27 -0.87 -14.75
CA SER A 41 -0.03 -1.50 -15.24
C SER A 41 -0.26 -2.85 -15.92
N GLY A 42 -1.51 -3.30 -15.96
CA GLY A 42 -1.84 -4.56 -16.62
C GLY A 42 -1.51 -5.80 -15.80
N THR A 43 -1.40 -5.64 -14.49
CA THR A 43 -1.17 -6.77 -13.60
C THR A 43 -2.33 -6.89 -12.60
N THR A 44 -2.21 -7.78 -11.62
CA THR A 44 -3.31 -8.10 -10.71
C THR A 44 -2.82 -8.20 -9.27
N PRO A 45 -3.72 -8.06 -8.28
CA PRO A 45 -3.36 -8.31 -6.88
C PRO A 45 -2.87 -9.74 -6.65
N GLU A 46 -3.37 -10.70 -7.44
CA GLU A 46 -2.91 -12.10 -7.37
C GLU A 46 -1.41 -12.22 -7.56
N ALA A 47 -0.88 -11.46 -8.51
CA ALA A 47 0.56 -11.49 -8.77
C ALA A 47 1.35 -11.00 -7.57
N VAL A 48 0.80 -10.01 -6.84
CA VAL A 48 1.44 -9.48 -5.62
C VAL A 48 1.41 -10.54 -4.53
N TRP A 49 0.25 -11.19 -4.32
CA TRP A 49 0.13 -12.23 -3.29
C TRP A 49 1.09 -13.37 -3.56
N ARG A 50 1.24 -13.73 -4.82
CA ARG A 50 2.17 -14.79 -5.24
C ARG A 50 3.61 -14.42 -4.88
N GLU A 51 3.97 -13.17 -5.14
CA GLU A 51 5.31 -12.68 -4.81
C GLU A 51 5.55 -12.68 -3.31
N LEU A 52 4.56 -12.27 -2.54
CA LEU A 52 4.67 -12.27 -1.07
C LEU A 52 4.80 -13.67 -0.53
N ARG A 53 4.08 -14.64 -1.11
CA ARG A 53 4.20 -16.03 -0.69
C ARG A 53 5.61 -16.57 -0.90
N LYS A 54 6.24 -16.19 -2.01
CA LYS A 54 7.63 -16.57 -2.26
C LYS A 54 8.56 -16.02 -1.17
N ARG A 55 8.37 -14.79 -0.80
CA ARG A 55 9.22 -14.12 0.19
C ARG A 55 9.04 -14.68 1.58
N ARG A 56 7.87 -15.18 1.88
CA ARG A 56 7.61 -15.77 3.19
C ARG A 56 8.43 -17.00 3.47
N ARG A 57 8.92 -17.67 2.44
CA ARG A 57 9.71 -18.89 2.59
C ARG A 57 11.17 -18.61 2.87
N GLY A 58 11.60 -17.43 2.52
CA GLY A 58 12.97 -17.03 2.70
C GLY A 58 13.22 -16.56 4.11
#